data_fbd2299785809c97aa563c84d380b46d
#
_entry.id   fbd2299785809c97aa563c84d380b46d
#
_cell.length_a   1.000
_cell.length_b   1.000
_cell.length_c   1.000
_cell.angle_alpha   90.00
_cell.angle_beta   90.00
_cell.angle_gamma   90.00
#
_symmetry.space_group_name_H-M   'P 1'
#
loop_
_entity.id
_entity.type
_entity.pdbx_description
1 polymer ?
#
loop_
_entity_poly.entity_id
_entity_poly.type
_entity_poly.pdbx_seq_one_letter_code
_entity_poly.pdbx_strand_id
1 'polypeptide(L)'
;MLAHSLFFYAFSFIAIFSAIMVTASKNTVHSVFFLILDFISISCLFIMIGAEFLGMIMLIVYVGAVAVLFLFVVMILNVEHQKNTFFKSTHGSRHIPIGLLVSLIIFFELVIVVGGWKYKPDLINSISLEISEVSNTHSIGYVLYTDYIHLFQLSGMILLVAMIGAIILTYRKREGLKRQSYFSQISREKGDGVDLVDVEKNKGVKIDV
;
A
#
# COMPACT_ATOMS: atom_id res chain seq x y z
N MET A 1 34.34 4.60 -8.03
CA MET A 1 33.86 5.57 -7.04
C MET A 1 33.00 6.67 -7.64
N LEU A 2 33.44 7.39 -8.70
CA LEU A 2 32.65 8.49 -9.32
C LEU A 2 31.24 8.05 -9.78
N ALA A 3 31.13 6.89 -10.44
CA ALA A 3 29.83 6.41 -10.91
C ALA A 3 28.86 6.12 -9.74
N HIS A 4 29.34 5.50 -8.66
CA HIS A 4 28.52 5.22 -7.48
C HIS A 4 27.98 6.50 -6.83
N SER A 5 28.84 7.52 -6.66
CA SER A 5 28.42 8.81 -6.13
C SER A 5 27.42 9.51 -7.05
N LEU A 6 27.59 9.42 -8.37
CA LEU A 6 26.68 10.02 -9.33
C LEU A 6 25.28 9.38 -9.25
N PHE A 7 25.19 8.05 -9.19
CA PHE A 7 23.92 7.36 -9.05
C PHE A 7 23.27 7.67 -7.69
N PHE A 8 24.05 7.76 -6.61
CA PHE A 8 23.54 8.15 -5.30
C PHE A 8 22.85 9.51 -5.35
N TYR A 9 23.52 10.54 -5.87
CA TYR A 9 22.93 11.88 -5.97
C TYR A 9 21.73 11.91 -6.93
N ALA A 10 21.76 11.15 -8.02
CA ALA A 10 20.64 11.06 -8.95
C ALA A 10 19.39 10.47 -8.28
N PHE A 11 19.50 9.31 -7.64
CA PHE A 11 18.36 8.69 -6.95
C PHE A 11 17.89 9.50 -5.75
N SER A 12 18.80 10.11 -5.00
CA SER A 12 18.47 11.00 -3.88
C SER A 12 17.68 12.23 -4.35
N PHE A 13 18.10 12.84 -5.47
CA PHE A 13 17.37 13.95 -6.07
C PHE A 13 15.97 13.54 -6.54
N ILE A 14 15.86 12.39 -7.22
CA ILE A 14 14.57 11.87 -7.70
C ILE A 14 13.66 11.59 -6.51
N ALA A 15 14.15 10.99 -5.42
CA ALA A 15 13.37 10.72 -4.23
C ALA A 15 12.82 12.01 -3.60
N ILE A 16 13.68 13.01 -3.34
CA ILE A 16 13.25 14.29 -2.76
C ILE A 16 12.24 14.99 -3.68
N PHE A 17 12.50 15.02 -4.99
CA PHE A 17 11.59 15.63 -5.96
C PHE A 17 10.24 14.91 -5.98
N SER A 18 10.24 13.58 -6.01
CA SER A 18 9.01 12.77 -5.99
C SER A 18 8.21 12.98 -4.71
N ALA A 19 8.86 12.99 -3.55
CA ALA A 19 8.21 13.25 -2.25
C ALA A 19 7.50 14.61 -2.22
N ILE A 20 8.13 15.66 -2.76
CA ILE A 20 7.51 16.98 -2.89
C ILE A 20 6.31 16.91 -3.83
N MET A 21 6.44 16.23 -4.98
CA MET A 21 5.38 16.13 -5.97
C MET A 21 4.19 15.30 -5.49
N VAL A 22 4.39 14.32 -4.60
CA VAL A 22 3.30 13.56 -3.94
C VAL A 22 2.35 14.51 -3.21
N THR A 23 2.90 15.49 -2.50
CA THR A 23 2.10 16.45 -1.71
C THR A 23 1.60 17.64 -2.53
N ALA A 24 2.34 18.06 -3.55
CA ALA A 24 2.00 19.21 -4.38
C ALA A 24 1.01 18.88 -5.50
N SER A 25 0.87 17.62 -5.89
CA SER A 25 0.01 17.22 -7.00
C SER A 25 -1.46 17.44 -6.69
N LYS A 26 -2.18 18.07 -7.62
CA LYS A 26 -3.63 18.29 -7.51
C LYS A 26 -4.44 17.04 -7.87
N ASN A 27 -3.87 16.17 -8.67
CA ASN A 27 -4.53 14.93 -9.10
C ASN A 27 -4.03 13.77 -8.24
N THR A 28 -4.95 13.11 -7.54
CA THR A 28 -4.64 11.99 -6.65
C THR A 28 -3.97 10.83 -7.37
N VAL A 29 -4.32 10.56 -8.61
CA VAL A 29 -3.67 9.50 -9.41
C VAL A 29 -2.21 9.86 -9.70
N HIS A 30 -1.92 11.12 -10.09
CA HIS A 30 -0.56 11.57 -10.30
C HIS A 30 0.27 11.54 -8.99
N SER A 31 -0.35 11.88 -7.86
CA SER A 31 0.28 11.77 -6.56
C SER A 31 0.75 10.35 -6.26
N VAL A 32 -0.08 9.35 -6.56
CA VAL A 32 0.28 7.93 -6.37
C VAL A 32 1.40 7.50 -7.32
N PHE A 33 1.44 7.99 -8.57
CA PHE A 33 2.56 7.71 -9.47
C PHE A 33 3.89 8.27 -8.94
N PHE A 34 3.88 9.48 -8.39
CA PHE A 34 5.08 10.03 -7.75
C PHE A 34 5.47 9.26 -6.49
N LEU A 35 4.52 8.74 -5.73
CA LEU A 35 4.77 7.88 -4.59
C LEU A 35 5.46 6.57 -5.00
N ILE A 36 5.03 5.96 -6.11
CA ILE A 36 5.67 4.78 -6.68
C ILE A 36 7.13 5.09 -7.08
N LEU A 37 7.34 6.21 -7.76
CA LEU A 37 8.67 6.65 -8.18
C LEU A 37 9.59 6.91 -6.98
N ASP A 38 9.05 7.47 -5.89
CA ASP A 38 9.75 7.69 -4.63
C ASP A 38 10.24 6.38 -4.03
N PHE A 39 9.34 5.39 -3.87
CA PHE A 39 9.70 4.08 -3.32
C PHE A 39 10.73 3.33 -4.18
N ILE A 40 10.65 3.43 -5.51
CA ILE A 40 11.66 2.84 -6.40
C ILE A 40 13.02 3.50 -6.15
N SER A 41 13.07 4.82 -6.06
CA SER A 41 14.31 5.57 -5.85
C SER A 41 14.95 5.24 -4.50
N ILE A 42 14.14 5.16 -3.44
CA ILE A 42 14.58 4.76 -2.09
C ILE A 42 15.09 3.30 -2.09
N SER A 43 14.40 2.40 -2.78
CA SER A 43 14.84 1.02 -2.92
C SER A 43 16.23 0.92 -3.58
N CYS A 44 16.46 1.68 -4.65
CA CYS A 44 17.77 1.75 -5.30
C CYS A 44 18.85 2.27 -4.35
N LEU A 45 18.54 3.27 -3.52
CA LEU A 45 19.46 3.78 -2.50
C LEU A 45 19.79 2.70 -1.46
N PHE A 46 18.82 1.91 -1.00
CA PHE A 46 19.08 0.79 -0.08
C PHE A 46 19.98 -0.28 -0.70
N ILE A 47 19.77 -0.64 -1.95
CA ILE A 47 20.63 -1.60 -2.67
C ILE A 47 22.05 -1.03 -2.79
N MET A 48 22.20 0.25 -3.07
CA MET A 48 23.52 0.90 -3.16
C MET A 48 24.31 0.92 -1.85
N ILE A 49 23.63 0.93 -0.70
CA ILE A 49 24.24 0.87 0.64
C ILE A 49 24.56 -0.57 1.04
N GLY A 50 24.14 -1.57 0.26
CA GLY A 50 24.30 -2.99 0.58
C GLY A 50 23.15 -3.58 1.40
N ALA A 51 22.08 -2.83 1.64
CA ALA A 51 20.87 -3.32 2.29
C ALA A 51 19.91 -3.97 1.27
N GLU A 52 20.39 -5.01 0.59
CA GLU A 52 19.71 -5.65 -0.54
C GLU A 52 18.33 -6.19 -0.14
N PHE A 53 18.24 -6.85 1.01
CA PHE A 53 16.98 -7.40 1.51
C PHE A 53 15.90 -6.32 1.70
N LEU A 54 16.27 -5.20 2.31
CA LEU A 54 15.36 -4.09 2.56
C LEU A 54 14.94 -3.42 1.24
N GLY A 55 15.89 -3.22 0.30
CA GLY A 55 15.60 -2.69 -1.02
C GLY A 55 14.61 -3.56 -1.79
N MET A 56 14.78 -4.88 -1.78
CA MET A 56 13.86 -5.81 -2.45
C MET A 56 12.47 -5.83 -1.81
N ILE A 57 12.37 -5.75 -0.47
CA ILE A 57 11.08 -5.64 0.22
C ILE A 57 10.37 -4.34 -0.18
N MET A 58 11.09 -3.23 -0.28
CA MET A 58 10.51 -1.96 -0.73
C MET A 58 9.88 -2.09 -2.12
N LEU A 59 10.54 -2.77 -3.06
CA LEU A 59 9.99 -2.99 -4.40
C LEU A 59 8.79 -3.95 -4.37
N ILE A 60 8.91 -5.10 -3.73
CA ILE A 60 7.88 -6.14 -3.80
C ILE A 60 6.63 -5.74 -3.01
N VAL A 61 6.79 -5.23 -1.81
CA VAL A 61 5.68 -4.96 -0.89
C VAL A 61 5.14 -3.55 -1.10
N TYR A 62 6.00 -2.51 -1.02
CA TYR A 62 5.51 -1.13 -1.10
C TYR A 62 5.11 -0.74 -2.51
N VAL A 63 5.92 -1.04 -3.52
CA VAL A 63 5.57 -0.75 -4.92
C VAL A 63 4.57 -1.77 -5.44
N GLY A 64 4.85 -3.08 -5.29
CA GLY A 64 4.05 -4.15 -5.89
C GLY A 64 2.68 -4.35 -5.24
N ALA A 65 2.55 -4.25 -3.93
CA ALA A 65 1.29 -4.48 -3.24
C ALA A 65 0.61 -3.18 -2.80
N VAL A 66 1.28 -2.36 -1.98
CA VAL A 66 0.64 -1.22 -1.32
C VAL A 66 0.32 -0.09 -2.29
N ALA A 67 1.29 0.34 -3.10
CA ALA A 67 1.10 1.46 -4.02
C ALA A 67 0.12 1.10 -5.15
N VAL A 68 0.15 -0.13 -5.66
CA VAL A 68 -0.82 -0.63 -6.65
C VAL A 68 -2.24 -0.68 -6.05
N LEU A 69 -2.37 -1.11 -4.78
CA LEU A 69 -3.65 -1.07 -4.07
C LEU A 69 -4.17 0.37 -3.96
N PHE A 70 -3.32 1.34 -3.58
CA PHE A 70 -3.70 2.75 -3.53
C PHE A 70 -4.14 3.27 -4.89
N LEU A 71 -3.39 2.96 -5.96
CA LEU A 71 -3.75 3.35 -7.32
C LEU A 71 -5.13 2.84 -7.70
N PHE A 72 -5.40 1.56 -7.42
CA PHE A 72 -6.69 0.93 -7.71
C PHE A 72 -7.83 1.57 -6.93
N VAL A 73 -7.65 1.79 -5.63
CA VAL A 73 -8.66 2.43 -4.76
C VAL A 73 -8.96 3.86 -5.21
N VAL A 74 -7.93 4.67 -5.48
CA VAL A 74 -8.08 6.06 -5.90
C VAL A 74 -8.76 6.16 -7.27
N MET A 75 -8.46 5.22 -8.17
CA MET A 75 -9.09 5.16 -9.49
C MET A 75 -10.57 4.79 -9.39
N ILE A 76 -10.95 3.84 -8.51
CA ILE A 76 -12.36 3.44 -8.34
C ILE A 76 -13.18 4.50 -7.63
N LEU A 77 -12.61 5.14 -6.60
CA LEU A 77 -13.33 6.14 -5.81
C LEU A 77 -13.64 7.41 -6.61
N ASN A 78 -13.03 7.61 -7.79
CA ASN A 78 -13.22 8.78 -8.66
C ASN A 78 -13.35 10.06 -7.82
N VAL A 79 -12.32 10.32 -6.99
CA VAL A 79 -12.31 11.47 -6.08
C VAL A 79 -12.34 12.72 -6.94
N GLU A 80 -13.55 13.24 -7.10
CA GLU A 80 -13.81 14.47 -7.83
C GLU A 80 -12.95 15.57 -7.23
N HIS A 81 -12.27 16.33 -8.08
CA HIS A 81 -11.38 17.41 -7.66
C HIS A 81 -12.20 18.41 -6.85
N GLN A 82 -12.20 18.29 -5.53
CA GLN A 82 -12.61 19.37 -4.68
C GLN A 82 -11.71 20.55 -5.03
N LYS A 83 -12.29 21.52 -5.70
CA LYS A 83 -11.64 22.82 -5.96
C LYS A 83 -11.08 23.28 -4.62
N ASN A 84 -9.75 23.25 -4.50
CA ASN A 84 -9.07 23.63 -3.28
C ASN A 84 -9.46 25.05 -2.87
N THR A 85 -10.47 25.13 -2.03
CA THR A 85 -10.90 26.38 -1.39
C THR A 85 -9.89 26.81 -0.30
N PHE A 86 -8.90 25.98 -0.02
CA PHE A 86 -7.89 26.27 1.00
C PHE A 86 -7.03 27.51 0.71
N PHE A 87 -6.86 27.89 -0.57
CA PHE A 87 -6.11 29.09 -0.95
C PHE A 87 -6.99 30.32 -1.25
N LYS A 88 -8.32 30.16 -1.21
CA LYS A 88 -9.28 31.24 -1.51
C LYS A 88 -10.06 31.68 -0.27
N SER A 89 -9.45 31.64 0.89
CA SER A 89 -9.95 32.40 2.03
C SER A 89 -9.48 33.85 1.89
N THR A 90 -10.27 34.62 1.14
CA THR A 90 -10.17 36.08 0.99
C THR A 90 -10.70 36.78 2.26
N HIS A 91 -10.25 36.35 3.43
CA HIS A 91 -10.41 37.15 4.63
C HIS A 91 -9.12 37.02 5.44
N GLY A 92 -8.46 38.16 5.57
CA GLY A 92 -7.18 38.35 6.24
C GLY A 92 -7.11 37.89 7.68
N SER A 93 -7.13 36.60 7.89
CA SER A 93 -6.75 35.99 9.16
C SER A 93 -5.25 35.68 9.11
N ARG A 94 -4.48 36.43 9.87
CA ARG A 94 -3.07 36.20 10.23
C ARG A 94 -2.85 34.88 10.97
N HIS A 95 -3.53 33.82 10.59
CA HIS A 95 -3.28 32.50 11.17
C HIS A 95 -2.18 31.84 10.34
N ILE A 96 -0.98 31.84 10.87
CA ILE A 96 0.07 30.93 10.41
C ILE A 96 -0.59 29.55 10.28
N PRO A 97 -0.60 28.91 9.08
CA PRO A 97 -1.26 27.63 8.94
C PRO A 97 -0.63 26.65 9.95
N ILE A 98 -1.47 26.08 10.80
CA ILE A 98 -1.04 25.16 11.88
C ILE A 98 -0.10 24.09 11.34
N GLY A 99 -0.34 23.63 10.10
CA GLY A 99 0.53 22.68 9.42
C GLY A 99 1.96 23.17 9.21
N LEU A 100 2.14 24.46 8.89
CA LEU A 100 3.48 25.05 8.74
C LEU A 100 4.21 25.11 10.09
N LEU A 101 3.50 25.46 11.16
CA LEU A 101 4.07 25.50 12.50
C LEU A 101 4.51 24.10 12.95
N VAL A 102 3.67 23.09 12.78
CA VAL A 102 3.98 21.70 13.13
C VAL A 102 5.16 21.17 12.29
N SER A 103 5.16 21.42 10.97
CA SER A 103 6.26 20.98 10.11
C SER A 103 7.60 21.64 10.49
N LEU A 104 7.57 22.89 10.92
CA LEU A 104 8.76 23.62 11.36
C LEU A 104 9.30 23.06 12.68
N ILE A 105 8.42 22.71 13.62
CA ILE A 105 8.82 22.06 14.88
C ILE A 105 9.50 20.72 14.60
N ILE A 106 8.87 19.85 13.79
CA ILE A 106 9.42 18.54 13.41
C ILE A 106 10.76 18.71 12.67
N PHE A 107 10.85 19.70 11.79
CA PHE A 107 12.09 19.99 11.07
C PHE A 107 13.23 20.36 12.01
N PHE A 108 12.99 21.27 12.97
CA PHE A 108 14.01 21.64 13.95
C PHE A 108 14.38 20.47 14.86
N GLU A 109 13.41 19.65 15.28
CA GLU A 109 13.68 18.44 16.06
C GLU A 109 14.60 17.49 15.30
N LEU A 110 14.33 17.22 14.02
CA LEU A 110 15.19 16.39 13.19
C LEU A 110 16.59 17.00 13.03
N VAL A 111 16.71 18.30 12.80
CA VAL A 111 18.02 18.97 12.67
C VAL A 111 18.82 18.85 13.96
N ILE A 112 18.19 19.01 15.13
CA ILE A 112 18.84 18.88 16.44
C ILE A 112 19.30 17.44 16.67
N VAL A 113 18.44 16.45 16.39
CA VAL A 113 18.75 15.02 16.55
C VAL A 113 19.89 14.62 15.63
N VAL A 114 19.82 14.93 14.36
CA VAL A 114 20.85 14.57 13.37
C VAL A 114 22.14 15.37 13.59
N GLY A 115 22.05 16.67 13.89
CA GLY A 115 23.21 17.52 14.13
C GLY A 115 23.87 17.27 15.50
N GLY A 116 23.08 16.84 16.51
CA GLY A 116 23.58 16.42 17.83
C GLY A 116 24.12 14.99 17.87
N TRP A 117 23.86 14.22 16.83
CA TRP A 117 24.36 12.87 16.72
C TRP A 117 25.87 12.92 16.46
N LYS A 118 26.65 13.01 17.53
CA LYS A 118 28.10 12.83 17.44
C LYS A 118 28.34 11.42 16.93
N TYR A 119 28.67 11.35 15.65
CA TYR A 119 29.12 10.12 15.01
C TYR A 119 30.27 9.55 15.85
N LYS A 120 30.03 8.47 16.59
CA LYS A 120 31.08 7.77 17.33
C LYS A 120 31.76 6.82 16.35
N PRO A 121 32.96 7.14 15.83
CA PRO A 121 33.69 6.28 14.90
C PRO A 121 34.00 4.90 15.50
N ASP A 122 34.04 4.80 16.85
CA ASP A 122 34.34 3.56 17.56
C ASP A 122 33.27 2.46 17.39
N LEU A 123 32.02 2.81 17.06
CA LEU A 123 30.99 1.81 16.75
C LEU A 123 31.24 1.10 15.40
N ILE A 124 31.89 1.77 14.47
CA ILE A 124 32.24 1.19 13.17
C ILE A 124 33.41 0.23 13.29
N ASN A 125 34.34 0.51 14.21
CA ASN A 125 35.49 -0.35 14.44
C ASN A 125 35.16 -1.58 15.30
N SER A 126 34.07 -1.56 16.07
CA SER A 126 33.60 -2.71 16.84
C SER A 126 32.70 -3.64 16.07
N ILE A 127 32.06 -3.15 15.01
CA ILE A 127 31.50 -3.99 13.96
C ILE A 127 32.63 -4.20 12.96
N SER A 128 33.60 -5.03 13.31
CA SER A 128 34.40 -5.70 12.32
C SER A 128 33.39 -6.44 11.46
N LEU A 129 33.08 -5.85 10.33
CA LEU A 129 32.50 -6.57 9.21
C LEU A 129 33.51 -7.69 8.91
N GLU A 130 33.42 -8.82 9.63
CA GLU A 130 33.80 -10.06 9.04
C GLU A 130 33.07 -10.01 7.70
N ILE A 131 33.81 -9.86 6.64
CA ILE A 131 33.35 -10.02 5.27
C ILE A 131 32.95 -11.49 5.22
N SER A 132 31.79 -11.81 5.80
CA SER A 132 31.18 -13.10 5.69
C SER A 132 30.84 -13.22 4.20
N GLU A 133 31.32 -14.28 3.56
CA GLU A 133 31.00 -14.64 2.17
C GLU A 133 29.46 -14.80 1.96
N VAL A 134 28.68 -14.50 2.98
CA VAL A 134 27.23 -14.69 3.07
C VAL A 134 26.53 -13.38 2.69
N SER A 135 25.60 -13.47 1.75
CA SER A 135 24.80 -12.30 1.32
C SER A 135 23.98 -11.70 2.48
N ASN A 136 23.74 -10.39 2.42
CA ASN A 136 22.90 -9.66 3.40
C ASN A 136 21.55 -10.36 3.63
N THR A 137 20.91 -10.82 2.57
CA THR A 137 19.63 -11.53 2.61
C THR A 137 19.71 -12.82 3.41
N HIS A 138 20.78 -13.60 3.25
CA HIS A 138 20.96 -14.85 3.98
C HIS A 138 21.21 -14.60 5.48
N SER A 139 22.03 -13.62 5.82
CA SER A 139 22.32 -13.25 7.21
C SER A 139 21.06 -12.82 7.95
N ILE A 140 20.25 -11.96 7.34
CA ILE A 140 18.97 -11.53 7.93
C ILE A 140 18.00 -12.70 8.02
N GLY A 141 17.92 -13.55 6.99
CA GLY A 141 17.07 -14.73 6.99
C GLY A 141 17.42 -15.70 8.14
N TYR A 142 18.69 -15.93 8.36
CA TYR A 142 19.13 -16.78 9.46
C TYR A 142 18.63 -16.26 10.83
N VAL A 143 18.86 -15.00 11.13
CA VAL A 143 18.45 -14.39 12.40
C VAL A 143 16.91 -14.34 12.53
N LEU A 144 16.20 -14.04 11.44
CA LEU A 144 14.74 -13.93 11.43
C LEU A 144 14.05 -15.27 11.74
N TYR A 145 14.59 -16.37 11.19
CA TYR A 145 14.00 -17.71 11.36
C TYR A 145 14.54 -18.50 12.55
N THR A 146 15.51 -17.96 13.28
CA THR A 146 16.04 -18.56 14.52
C THR A 146 15.64 -17.74 15.74
N ASP A 147 16.24 -16.56 15.92
CA ASP A 147 16.09 -15.76 17.13
C ASP A 147 14.74 -15.04 17.18
N TYR A 148 14.22 -14.61 16.03
CA TYR A 148 12.97 -13.83 15.91
C TYR A 148 11.79 -14.62 15.35
N ILE A 149 11.84 -15.96 15.37
CA ILE A 149 10.81 -16.82 14.79
C ILE A 149 9.41 -16.54 15.34
N HIS A 150 9.29 -16.26 16.65
CA HIS A 150 8.00 -15.97 17.29
C HIS A 150 7.38 -14.67 16.76
N LEU A 151 8.18 -13.63 16.57
CA LEU A 151 7.72 -12.35 16.01
C LEU A 151 7.35 -12.51 14.54
N PHE A 152 8.10 -13.32 13.80
CA PHE A 152 7.78 -13.63 12.41
C PHE A 152 6.44 -14.36 12.28
N GLN A 153 6.19 -15.39 13.11
CA GLN A 153 4.92 -16.09 13.12
C GLN A 153 3.75 -15.19 13.56
N LEU A 154 3.97 -14.35 14.57
CA LEU A 154 2.94 -13.39 15.02
C LEU A 154 2.57 -12.41 13.90
N SER A 155 3.55 -11.90 13.15
CA SER A 155 3.29 -11.03 12.00
C SER A 155 2.45 -11.72 10.93
N GLY A 156 2.70 -13.00 10.66
CA GLY A 156 1.90 -13.82 9.75
C GLY A 156 0.44 -13.98 10.22
N MET A 157 0.23 -14.18 11.53
CA MET A 157 -1.13 -14.25 12.10
C MET A 157 -1.87 -12.91 11.99
N ILE A 158 -1.19 -11.79 12.21
CA ILE A 158 -1.78 -10.45 12.05
C ILE A 158 -2.21 -10.22 10.59
N LEU A 159 -1.38 -10.59 9.63
CA LEU A 159 -1.71 -10.49 8.21
C LEU A 159 -2.91 -11.38 7.84
N LEU A 160 -2.97 -12.60 8.38
CA LEU A 160 -4.11 -13.51 8.17
C LEU A 160 -5.41 -12.90 8.68
N VAL A 161 -5.41 -12.34 9.91
CA VAL A 161 -6.58 -11.68 10.50
C VAL A 161 -7.00 -10.47 9.68
N ALA A 162 -6.04 -9.67 9.21
CA ALA A 162 -6.31 -8.52 8.36
C ALA A 162 -6.97 -8.94 7.03
N MET A 163 -6.48 -10.01 6.40
CA MET A 163 -7.04 -10.55 5.16
C MET A 163 -8.48 -11.05 5.37
N ILE A 164 -8.72 -11.87 6.41
CA ILE A 164 -10.05 -12.38 6.74
C ILE A 164 -10.99 -11.22 7.06
N GLY A 165 -10.54 -10.25 7.85
CA GLY A 165 -11.31 -9.06 8.20
C GLY A 165 -11.73 -8.25 6.98
N ALA A 166 -10.83 -8.02 6.03
CA ALA A 166 -11.12 -7.32 4.79
C ALA A 166 -12.20 -8.06 3.96
N ILE A 167 -12.10 -9.39 3.85
CA ILE A 167 -13.08 -10.20 3.11
C ILE A 167 -14.46 -10.15 3.79
N ILE A 168 -14.52 -10.30 5.13
CA ILE A 168 -15.79 -10.30 5.87
C ILE A 168 -16.46 -8.93 5.79
N LEU A 169 -15.70 -7.84 5.94
CA LEU A 169 -16.25 -6.48 5.89
C LEU A 169 -16.77 -6.09 4.50
N THR A 170 -16.18 -6.63 3.44
CA THR A 170 -16.64 -6.37 2.06
C THR A 170 -17.74 -7.31 1.61
N TYR A 171 -17.97 -8.41 2.34
CA TYR A 171 -18.98 -9.40 1.98
C TYR A 171 -20.39 -8.86 2.21
N ARG A 172 -21.14 -8.64 1.13
CA ARG A 172 -22.56 -8.27 1.14
C ARG A 172 -23.41 -9.40 0.57
N LYS A 173 -24.33 -9.92 1.37
CA LYS A 173 -25.43 -10.73 0.83
C LYS A 173 -26.42 -9.77 0.16
N ARG A 174 -26.60 -9.91 -1.14
CA ARG A 174 -27.69 -9.21 -1.84
C ARG A 174 -29.00 -9.95 -1.55
N GLU A 175 -29.98 -9.25 -0.99
CA GLU A 175 -31.34 -9.76 -0.84
C GLU A 175 -31.99 -9.81 -2.22
N GLY A 176 -32.78 -10.87 -2.51
CA GLY A 176 -33.47 -11.01 -3.79
C GLY A 176 -32.72 -11.77 -4.90
N LEU A 177 -31.49 -12.27 -4.64
CA LEU A 177 -30.81 -13.16 -5.60
C LEU A 177 -31.43 -14.53 -5.58
N LYS A 178 -31.97 -14.98 -6.73
CA LYS A 178 -32.40 -16.36 -6.94
C LYS A 178 -31.16 -17.26 -6.84
N ARG A 179 -30.96 -17.90 -5.69
CA ARG A 179 -29.89 -18.87 -5.49
C ARG A 179 -30.36 -20.26 -5.88
N GLN A 180 -29.58 -20.95 -6.69
CA GLN A 180 -29.83 -22.35 -7.00
C GLN A 180 -29.39 -23.20 -5.79
N SER A 181 -30.25 -24.13 -5.38
CA SER A 181 -29.93 -25.14 -4.37
C SER A 181 -29.52 -26.42 -5.06
N TYR A 182 -28.31 -26.87 -4.84
CA TYR A 182 -27.79 -28.11 -5.40
C TYR A 182 -28.68 -29.31 -5.07
N PHE A 183 -29.09 -29.44 -3.81
CA PHE A 183 -29.98 -30.52 -3.36
C PHE A 183 -31.36 -30.45 -3.99
N SER A 184 -31.95 -29.26 -4.13
CA SER A 184 -33.23 -29.06 -4.79
C SER A 184 -33.19 -29.41 -6.29
N GLN A 185 -32.03 -29.24 -6.93
CA GLN A 185 -31.86 -29.58 -8.34
C GLN A 185 -31.71 -31.10 -8.57
N ILE A 186 -31.01 -31.80 -7.67
CA ILE A 186 -30.80 -33.24 -7.76
C ILE A 186 -32.06 -34.02 -7.34
N SER A 187 -32.80 -33.53 -6.34
CA SER A 187 -34.02 -34.15 -5.85
C SER A 187 -35.28 -33.78 -6.62
N ARG A 188 -35.15 -32.97 -7.68
CA ARG A 188 -36.30 -32.51 -8.47
C ARG A 188 -36.89 -33.66 -9.29
N GLU A 189 -38.11 -34.02 -9.00
CA GLU A 189 -38.87 -34.99 -9.78
C GLU A 189 -39.53 -34.33 -11.00
N LYS A 190 -39.90 -35.13 -11.98
CA LYS A 190 -40.50 -34.64 -13.23
C LYS A 190 -41.82 -33.86 -12.96
N GLY A 191 -42.57 -34.22 -11.91
CA GLY A 191 -43.79 -33.54 -11.50
C GLY A 191 -43.58 -32.11 -10.93
N ASP A 192 -42.39 -31.85 -10.35
CA ASP A 192 -42.05 -30.53 -9.81
C ASP A 192 -41.56 -29.54 -10.88
N GLY A 193 -41.30 -30.02 -12.08
CA GLY A 193 -40.73 -29.23 -13.16
C GLY A 193 -41.71 -28.81 -14.25
N VAL A 194 -42.91 -29.38 -14.27
CA VAL A 194 -43.89 -29.16 -15.35
C VAL A 194 -45.27 -28.96 -14.75
N ASP A 195 -45.78 -27.75 -14.75
CA ASP A 195 -47.16 -27.43 -14.40
C ASP A 195 -48.01 -27.42 -15.70
N LEU A 196 -49.09 -28.22 -15.74
CA LEU A 196 -50.06 -28.20 -16.81
C LEU A 196 -51.03 -27.06 -16.56
N VAL A 197 -50.97 -25.99 -17.35
CA VAL A 197 -51.87 -24.85 -17.28
C VAL A 197 -52.81 -24.86 -18.47
N ASP A 198 -54.12 -24.84 -18.20
CA ASP A 198 -55.11 -24.69 -19.26
C ASP A 198 -55.06 -23.25 -19.82
N VAL A 199 -54.68 -23.15 -21.09
CA VAL A 199 -54.52 -21.88 -21.79
C VAL A 199 -55.68 -21.72 -22.79
N GLU A 200 -56.41 -20.61 -22.70
CA GLU A 200 -57.43 -20.23 -23.70
C GLU A 200 -56.77 -20.07 -25.09
N LYS A 201 -57.39 -20.64 -26.09
CA LYS A 201 -56.88 -20.55 -27.48
C LYS A 201 -56.77 -19.09 -27.89
N ASN A 202 -55.64 -18.71 -28.47
CA ASN A 202 -55.30 -17.35 -28.97
C ASN A 202 -55.02 -16.28 -27.91
N LYS A 203 -54.80 -16.62 -26.62
CA LYS A 203 -54.24 -15.70 -25.60
C LYS A 203 -52.88 -16.18 -25.20
N GLY A 204 -51.89 -15.27 -25.18
CA GLY A 204 -50.55 -15.60 -24.70
C GLY A 204 -50.56 -15.84 -23.19
N VAL A 205 -49.65 -16.71 -22.72
CA VAL A 205 -49.45 -17.01 -21.29
C VAL A 205 -48.57 -15.92 -20.66
N LYS A 206 -49.03 -15.24 -19.61
CA LYS A 206 -48.18 -14.42 -18.77
C LYS A 206 -47.42 -15.36 -17.83
N ILE A 207 -46.12 -15.49 -18.05
CA ILE A 207 -45.26 -16.21 -17.14
C ILE A 207 -44.81 -15.20 -16.08
N ASP A 208 -45.33 -15.29 -14.88
CA ASP A 208 -44.83 -14.55 -13.71
C ASP A 208 -43.53 -15.22 -13.27
N VAL A 209 -42.37 -14.55 -13.58
CA VAL A 209 -41.01 -15.04 -13.28
C VAL A 209 -40.51 -14.46 -11.96
#